data_022e72321d669d7cd006984944c42e1f
#
_entry.id   022e72321d669d7cd006984944c42e1f
#
_cell.length_a   1.000
_cell.length_b   1.000
_cell.length_c   1.000
_cell.angle_alpha   90.00
_cell.angle_beta   90.00
_cell.angle_gamma   90.00
#
_symmetry.space_group_name_H-M   'P 1'
#
loop_
_entity.id
_entity.type
_entity.pdbx_description
1 polymer ?
#
loop_
_entity_poly.entity_id
_entity_poly.type
_entity_poly.pdbx_seq_one_letter_code
_entity_poly.pdbx_strand_id
1 'polypeptide(L)'
;MGLPREFALIARHFRPLAGDGALDLSDDAALLTPPAGQQLVLAADALVEGVHFLPDDPPGMIARKLLRVNLSDLAAMGAAPLGYLMTTAFTRGTADAWIADFVAGLAEDQQRYGLAVLGGDTVATPGPACFSLTIIGTVPPGQALHRRGARIGDEIWVSGSIGDGALGLRVLQGKLAADAEGHLARRYRLPEPRLALGQALRGVARAAMD
;
A
#
# COMPACT_ATOMS: atom_id res chain seq x y z
N MET A 1 2.58 14.67 33.33
CA MET A 1 3.44 14.90 32.15
C MET A 1 2.69 14.35 30.96
N GLY A 2 2.44 15.17 29.91
CA GLY A 2 1.85 14.66 28.69
C GLY A 2 2.83 13.77 27.92
N LEU A 3 2.32 12.85 27.11
CA LEU A 3 3.14 12.05 26.21
C LEU A 3 3.94 12.95 25.26
N PRO A 4 5.17 12.59 24.84
CA PRO A 4 5.86 13.26 23.74
C PRO A 4 4.95 13.35 22.51
N ARG A 5 5.13 14.41 21.71
CA ARG A 5 4.24 14.69 20.56
C ARG A 5 4.07 13.50 19.61
N GLU A 6 5.14 12.78 19.36
CA GLU A 6 5.14 11.56 18.53
C GLU A 6 4.27 10.46 19.11
N PHE A 7 4.46 10.10 20.38
CA PHE A 7 3.66 9.06 21.05
C PHE A 7 2.18 9.45 21.14
N ALA A 8 1.87 10.75 21.34
CA ALA A 8 0.50 11.23 21.35
C ALA A 8 -0.14 11.09 19.96
N LEU A 9 0.60 11.35 18.89
CA LEU A 9 0.17 11.17 17.51
C LEU A 9 -0.08 9.68 17.20
N ILE A 10 0.85 8.80 17.55
CA ILE A 10 0.72 7.35 17.36
C ILE A 10 -0.51 6.81 18.11
N ALA A 11 -0.63 7.17 19.39
CA ALA A 11 -1.74 6.71 20.22
C ALA A 11 -3.11 7.20 19.70
N ARG A 12 -3.17 8.40 19.16
CA ARG A 12 -4.41 9.00 18.67
C ARG A 12 -4.83 8.48 17.30
N HIS A 13 -3.88 8.38 16.37
CA HIS A 13 -4.18 8.14 14.96
C HIS A 13 -3.89 6.71 14.52
N PHE A 14 -2.77 6.11 14.92
CA PHE A 14 -2.35 4.81 14.39
C PHE A 14 -2.74 3.62 15.26
N ARG A 15 -2.80 3.77 16.59
CA ARG A 15 -3.21 2.68 17.50
C ARG A 15 -4.57 2.07 17.14
N PRO A 16 -5.60 2.83 16.72
CA PRO A 16 -6.89 2.25 16.32
C PRO A 16 -6.81 1.32 15.10
N LEU A 17 -5.72 1.38 14.33
CA LEU A 17 -5.47 0.55 13.15
C LEU A 17 -4.65 -0.71 13.46
N ALA A 18 -4.16 -0.86 14.69
CA ALA A 18 -3.26 -1.92 15.11
C ALA A 18 -3.93 -3.29 15.03
N GLY A 19 -3.24 -4.28 14.46
CA GLY A 19 -3.64 -5.68 14.50
C GLY A 19 -3.16 -6.40 15.76
N ASP A 20 -3.58 -7.65 15.94
CA ASP A 20 -3.29 -8.44 17.14
C ASP A 20 -1.79 -8.54 17.48
N GLY A 21 -0.93 -8.65 16.47
CA GLY A 21 0.52 -8.73 16.65
C GLY A 21 1.22 -7.40 16.92
N ALA A 22 0.51 -6.29 16.81
CA ALA A 22 1.08 -4.94 16.93
C ALA A 22 1.31 -4.51 18.38
N LEU A 23 0.83 -5.25 19.40
CA LEU A 23 0.97 -4.95 20.82
C LEU A 23 0.53 -3.52 21.17
N ASP A 24 -0.60 -3.08 20.60
CA ASP A 24 -1.15 -1.71 20.73
C ASP A 24 -0.20 -0.58 20.27
N LEU A 25 0.82 -0.89 19.46
CA LEU A 25 1.92 0.02 19.09
C LEU A 25 2.59 0.66 20.32
N SER A 26 2.73 -0.09 21.39
CA SER A 26 3.29 0.35 22.65
C SER A 26 4.60 -0.34 23.01
N ASP A 27 5.02 -1.29 22.21
CA ASP A 27 6.27 -2.05 22.36
C ASP A 27 7.25 -1.71 21.22
N ASP A 28 8.52 -2.14 21.37
CA ASP A 28 9.58 -1.84 20.39
C ASP A 28 9.43 -2.60 19.07
N ALA A 29 8.61 -3.65 19.03
CA ALA A 29 8.42 -4.49 17.84
C ALA A 29 7.06 -5.19 17.85
N ALA A 30 6.66 -5.69 16.71
CA ALA A 30 5.48 -6.55 16.53
C ALA A 30 5.83 -8.03 16.67
N LEU A 31 4.87 -8.81 17.12
CA LEU A 31 4.93 -10.27 17.13
C LEU A 31 4.01 -10.83 16.06
N LEU A 32 4.55 -11.52 15.07
CA LEU A 32 3.77 -12.11 13.98
C LEU A 32 3.97 -13.62 13.94
N THR A 33 2.89 -14.37 14.13
CA THR A 33 2.87 -15.81 13.92
C THR A 33 2.25 -16.09 12.56
N PRO A 34 3.03 -16.56 11.56
CA PRO A 34 2.47 -16.92 10.26
C PRO A 34 1.47 -18.08 10.40
N PRO A 35 0.42 -18.14 9.57
CA PRO A 35 -0.44 -19.31 9.52
C PRO A 35 0.37 -20.57 9.24
N ALA A 36 0.03 -21.68 9.92
CA ALA A 36 0.74 -22.94 9.77
C ALA A 36 0.76 -23.41 8.31
N GLY A 37 1.91 -23.87 7.83
CA GLY A 37 2.06 -24.39 6.47
C GLY A 37 2.04 -23.31 5.39
N GLN A 38 2.29 -22.04 5.74
CA GLN A 38 2.41 -20.94 4.77
C GLN A 38 3.85 -20.40 4.73
N GLN A 39 4.25 -19.87 3.59
CA GLN A 39 5.45 -19.05 3.42
C GLN A 39 5.08 -17.57 3.51
N LEU A 40 5.94 -16.75 4.11
CA LEU A 40 5.81 -15.30 4.08
C LEU A 40 6.27 -14.74 2.74
N VAL A 41 5.53 -13.76 2.24
CA VAL A 41 5.89 -12.91 1.10
C VAL A 41 6.02 -11.49 1.61
N LEU A 42 7.16 -10.86 1.37
CA LEU A 42 7.45 -9.50 1.81
C LEU A 42 7.81 -8.64 0.60
N ALA A 43 7.21 -7.45 0.53
CA ALA A 43 7.56 -6.42 -0.44
C ALA A 43 7.62 -5.07 0.26
N ALA A 44 8.31 -4.10 -0.33
CA ALA A 44 8.37 -2.75 0.23
C ALA A 44 8.45 -1.71 -0.88
N ASP A 45 7.57 -0.72 -0.80
CA ASP A 45 7.55 0.45 -1.65
C ASP A 45 7.50 1.73 -0.84
N ALA A 46 7.93 2.82 -1.47
CA ALA A 46 7.86 4.15 -0.89
C ALA A 46 7.19 5.15 -1.85
N LEU A 47 6.44 6.08 -1.29
CA LEU A 47 5.87 7.22 -1.99
C LEU A 47 6.52 8.52 -1.50
N VAL A 48 6.98 9.35 -2.44
CA VAL A 48 7.57 10.67 -2.18
C VAL A 48 6.70 11.74 -2.82
N GLU A 49 6.37 12.78 -2.08
CA GLU A 49 5.62 13.94 -2.55
C GLU A 49 6.33 14.61 -3.74
N GLY A 50 5.55 14.98 -4.76
CA GLY A 50 6.05 15.56 -6.01
C GLY A 50 6.65 14.53 -6.98
N VAL A 51 6.85 13.27 -6.56
CA VAL A 51 7.36 12.18 -7.40
C VAL A 51 6.27 11.14 -7.65
N HIS A 52 5.69 10.58 -6.59
CA HIS A 52 4.74 9.49 -6.66
C HIS A 52 3.29 9.93 -6.40
N PHE A 53 3.11 11.06 -5.75
CA PHE A 53 1.83 11.72 -5.55
C PHE A 53 1.99 13.24 -5.65
N LEU A 54 0.90 13.94 -5.95
CA LEU A 54 0.90 15.39 -6.07
C LEU A 54 0.67 16.03 -4.70
N PRO A 55 1.24 17.23 -4.43
CA PRO A 55 1.03 17.94 -3.16
C PRO A 55 -0.45 18.16 -2.82
N ASP A 56 -1.29 18.32 -3.85
CA ASP A 56 -2.74 18.57 -3.72
C ASP A 56 -3.58 17.28 -3.73
N ASP A 57 -2.95 16.10 -3.76
CA ASP A 57 -3.71 14.85 -3.67
C ASP A 57 -4.33 14.71 -2.26
N PRO A 58 -5.59 14.26 -2.17
CA PRO A 58 -6.24 14.07 -0.88
C PRO A 58 -5.48 13.08 0.01
N PRO A 59 -5.25 13.41 1.30
CA PRO A 59 -4.45 12.58 2.22
C PRO A 59 -4.91 11.12 2.29
N GLY A 60 -6.21 10.87 2.38
CA GLY A 60 -6.77 9.53 2.39
C GLY A 60 -6.49 8.75 1.10
N MET A 61 -6.42 9.43 -0.06
CA MET A 61 -6.06 8.78 -1.32
C MET A 61 -4.56 8.47 -1.41
N ILE A 62 -3.70 9.31 -0.82
CA ILE A 62 -2.25 9.04 -0.72
C ILE A 62 -2.01 7.78 0.12
N ALA A 63 -2.67 7.68 1.28
CA ALA A 63 -2.59 6.53 2.15
C ALA A 63 -3.05 5.22 1.46
N ARG A 64 -4.18 5.29 0.77
CA ARG A 64 -4.71 4.16 0.01
C ARG A 64 -3.81 3.79 -1.17
N LYS A 65 -3.24 4.78 -1.86
CA LYS A 65 -2.26 4.52 -2.92
C LYS A 65 -1.06 3.76 -2.37
N LEU A 66 -0.52 4.18 -1.22
CA LEU A 66 0.61 3.51 -0.56
C LEU A 66 0.30 2.03 -0.25
N LEU A 67 -0.86 1.74 0.33
CA LEU A 67 -1.30 0.37 0.56
C LEU A 67 -1.47 -0.42 -0.74
N ARG A 68 -2.10 0.17 -1.76
CA ARG A 68 -2.50 -0.52 -2.98
C ARG A 68 -1.33 -0.85 -3.91
N VAL A 69 -0.27 -0.03 -3.98
CA VAL A 69 0.93 -0.37 -4.75
C VAL A 69 1.62 -1.58 -4.12
N ASN A 70 1.77 -1.61 -2.80
CA ASN A 70 2.32 -2.75 -2.09
C ASN A 70 1.44 -4.02 -2.18
N LEU A 71 0.11 -3.86 -2.13
CA LEU A 71 -0.83 -4.97 -2.35
C LEU A 71 -0.73 -5.52 -3.78
N SER A 72 -0.34 -4.70 -4.75
CA SER A 72 -0.11 -5.14 -6.13
C SER A 72 1.07 -6.12 -6.22
N ASP A 73 2.15 -5.88 -5.46
CA ASP A 73 3.26 -6.82 -5.36
C ASP A 73 2.82 -8.18 -4.80
N LEU A 74 1.99 -8.17 -3.73
CA LEU A 74 1.42 -9.42 -3.20
C LEU A 74 0.54 -10.12 -4.24
N ALA A 75 -0.24 -9.37 -5.01
CA ALA A 75 -1.06 -9.92 -6.09
C ALA A 75 -0.18 -10.58 -7.17
N ALA A 76 0.91 -9.91 -7.59
CA ALA A 76 1.87 -10.45 -8.55
C ALA A 76 2.55 -11.75 -8.08
N MET A 77 2.73 -11.90 -6.75
CA MET A 77 3.26 -13.12 -6.14
C MET A 77 2.18 -14.17 -5.83
N GLY A 78 0.90 -13.88 -6.09
CA GLY A 78 -0.22 -14.76 -5.74
C GLY A 78 -0.45 -14.88 -4.23
N ALA A 79 0.02 -13.93 -3.43
CA ALA A 79 -0.06 -13.95 -1.97
C ALA A 79 -1.37 -13.37 -1.45
N ALA A 80 -1.78 -13.83 -0.26
CA ALA A 80 -2.83 -13.22 0.54
C ALA A 80 -2.22 -12.19 1.50
N PRO A 81 -2.81 -11.00 1.68
CA PRO A 81 -2.30 -10.01 2.62
C PRO A 81 -2.45 -10.49 4.07
N LEU A 82 -1.53 -10.07 4.95
CA LEU A 82 -1.54 -10.39 6.36
C LEU A 82 -1.44 -9.12 7.22
N GLY A 83 -0.48 -8.23 6.94
CA GLY A 83 -0.26 -7.00 7.68
C GLY A 83 0.86 -6.18 7.06
N TYR A 84 1.22 -5.08 7.71
CA TYR A 84 2.29 -4.22 7.23
C TYR A 84 3.00 -3.44 8.34
N LEU A 85 4.25 -3.06 8.06
CA LEU A 85 5.00 -2.05 8.80
C LEU A 85 5.03 -0.78 7.95
N MET A 86 4.93 0.40 8.57
CA MET A 86 4.91 1.67 7.84
C MET A 86 5.80 2.72 8.50
N THR A 87 6.70 3.30 7.73
CA THR A 87 7.48 4.48 8.15
C THR A 87 6.89 5.73 7.50
N THR A 88 6.59 6.73 8.31
CA THR A 88 6.06 8.02 7.87
C THR A 88 7.01 9.15 8.19
N ALA A 89 7.40 9.92 7.16
CA ALA A 89 8.11 11.17 7.30
C ALA A 89 7.19 12.30 6.85
N PHE A 90 6.47 12.89 7.80
CA PHE A 90 5.60 14.04 7.52
C PHE A 90 6.41 15.32 7.38
N THR A 91 6.02 16.19 6.43
CA THR A 91 6.58 17.54 6.35
C THR A 91 6.31 18.29 7.66
N ARG A 92 7.30 19.05 8.15
CA ARG A 92 7.14 19.83 9.37
C ARG A 92 5.96 20.78 9.26
N GLY A 93 5.10 20.76 10.28
CA GLY A 93 3.89 21.58 10.32
C GLY A 93 2.66 20.95 9.65
N THR A 94 2.74 19.70 9.18
CA THR A 94 1.56 18.97 8.73
C THR A 94 0.46 19.03 9.79
N ALA A 95 -0.74 19.45 9.37
CA ALA A 95 -1.88 19.63 10.25
C ALA A 95 -2.42 18.28 10.76
N ASP A 96 -2.92 18.26 12.01
CA ASP A 96 -3.51 17.08 12.60
C ASP A 96 -4.70 16.53 11.78
N ALA A 97 -5.51 17.43 11.19
CA ALA A 97 -6.60 17.04 10.30
C ALA A 97 -6.12 16.30 9.04
N TRP A 98 -4.97 16.71 8.48
CA TRP A 98 -4.36 16.03 7.33
C TRP A 98 -3.96 14.60 7.69
N ILE A 99 -3.35 14.43 8.88
CA ILE A 99 -2.96 13.11 9.40
C ILE A 99 -4.20 12.25 9.67
N ALA A 100 -5.25 12.83 10.24
CA ALA A 100 -6.51 12.13 10.48
C ALA A 100 -7.13 11.61 9.16
N ASP A 101 -7.16 12.41 8.11
CA ASP A 101 -7.65 12.00 6.79
C ASP A 101 -6.78 10.90 6.16
N PHE A 102 -5.45 11.01 6.30
CA PHE A 102 -4.51 9.98 5.84
C PHE A 102 -4.80 8.64 6.53
N VAL A 103 -4.93 8.65 7.84
CA VAL A 103 -5.24 7.46 8.65
C VAL A 103 -6.61 6.88 8.33
N ALA A 104 -7.62 7.73 8.08
CA ALA A 104 -8.94 7.27 7.63
C ALA A 104 -8.84 6.49 6.29
N GLY A 105 -8.00 6.96 5.37
CA GLY A 105 -7.73 6.24 4.13
C GLY A 105 -7.05 4.87 4.35
N LEU A 106 -6.10 4.77 5.31
CA LEU A 106 -5.54 3.48 5.71
C LEU A 106 -6.62 2.55 6.25
N ALA A 107 -7.46 3.03 7.17
CA ALA A 107 -8.54 2.25 7.78
C ALA A 107 -9.49 1.66 6.74
N GLU A 108 -9.87 2.47 5.74
CA GLU A 108 -10.77 2.03 4.66
C GLU A 108 -10.18 0.85 3.87
N ASP A 109 -8.91 0.93 3.45
CA ASP A 109 -8.30 -0.13 2.68
C ASP A 109 -7.83 -1.32 3.56
N GLN A 110 -7.50 -1.12 4.85
CA GLN A 110 -7.33 -2.21 5.81
C GLN A 110 -8.58 -3.08 5.92
N GLN A 111 -9.75 -2.44 6.09
CA GLN A 111 -11.03 -3.14 6.14
C GLN A 111 -11.33 -3.85 4.83
N ARG A 112 -11.09 -3.18 3.69
CA ARG A 112 -11.35 -3.72 2.35
C ARG A 112 -10.52 -4.95 2.03
N TYR A 113 -9.25 -4.96 2.41
CA TYR A 113 -8.30 -6.00 2.01
C TYR A 113 -7.93 -6.96 3.13
N GLY A 114 -8.45 -6.79 4.32
CA GLY A 114 -8.27 -7.71 5.43
C GLY A 114 -6.86 -7.76 5.99
N LEU A 115 -6.23 -6.60 6.19
CA LEU A 115 -4.89 -6.50 6.78
C LEU A 115 -4.86 -5.40 7.85
N ALA A 116 -3.81 -5.34 8.66
CA ALA A 116 -3.67 -4.36 9.73
C ALA A 116 -2.24 -3.83 9.83
N VAL A 117 -2.07 -2.64 10.44
CA VAL A 117 -0.74 -2.15 10.80
C VAL A 117 -0.20 -2.98 11.97
N LEU A 118 1.07 -3.39 11.85
CA LEU A 118 1.78 -4.13 12.87
C LEU A 118 2.78 -3.25 13.63
N GLY A 119 3.25 -2.17 12.99
CA GLY A 119 4.23 -1.28 13.58
C GLY A 119 4.78 -0.31 12.56
N GLY A 120 5.84 0.39 12.94
CA GLY A 120 6.52 1.34 12.05
C GLY A 120 7.21 2.44 12.80
N ASP A 121 7.44 3.55 12.11
CA ASP A 121 8.09 4.72 12.66
C ASP A 121 7.42 6.00 12.15
N THR A 122 7.45 7.07 12.94
CA THR A 122 6.86 8.36 12.60
C THR A 122 7.85 9.48 12.89
N VAL A 123 8.34 10.11 11.83
CA VAL A 123 9.31 11.22 11.92
C VAL A 123 8.80 12.46 11.21
N ALA A 124 9.45 13.58 11.45
CA ALA A 124 9.21 14.84 10.73
C ALA A 124 10.40 15.19 9.84
N THR A 125 10.12 15.59 8.60
CA THR A 125 11.12 16.03 7.62
C THR A 125 11.01 17.53 7.33
N PRO A 126 12.10 18.24 7.05
CA PRO A 126 12.04 19.60 6.51
C PRO A 126 11.75 19.65 5.01
N GLY A 127 11.83 18.50 4.34
CA GLY A 127 11.60 18.33 2.90
C GLY A 127 10.20 17.81 2.57
N PRO A 128 10.02 17.26 1.37
CA PRO A 128 8.76 16.64 0.96
C PRO A 128 8.39 15.46 1.85
N ALA A 129 7.09 15.20 1.98
CA ALA A 129 6.60 14.04 2.70
C ALA A 129 7.07 12.74 2.01
N CYS A 130 7.41 11.74 2.82
CA CYS A 130 7.82 10.43 2.34
C CYS A 130 7.19 9.35 3.22
N PHE A 131 6.58 8.36 2.58
CA PHE A 131 5.92 7.24 3.24
C PHE A 131 6.47 5.94 2.66
N SER A 132 6.97 5.07 3.52
CA SER A 132 7.43 3.73 3.13
C SER A 132 6.61 2.68 3.86
N LEU A 133 6.27 1.61 3.15
CA LEU A 133 5.49 0.52 3.68
C LEU A 133 6.15 -0.80 3.32
N THR A 134 6.31 -1.68 4.30
CA THR A 134 6.69 -3.07 4.10
C THR A 134 5.45 -3.92 4.30
N ILE A 135 4.94 -4.50 3.21
CA ILE A 135 3.77 -5.37 3.26
C ILE A 135 4.18 -6.81 3.51
N ILE A 136 3.37 -7.51 4.28
CA ILE A 136 3.55 -8.90 4.62
C ILE A 136 2.32 -9.67 4.15
N GLY A 137 2.55 -10.70 3.38
CA GLY A 137 1.53 -11.63 2.91
C GLY A 137 1.93 -13.07 3.09
N THR A 138 1.07 -14.00 2.70
CA THR A 138 1.30 -15.44 2.79
C THR A 138 0.92 -16.15 1.51
N VAL A 139 1.62 -17.25 1.23
CA VAL A 139 1.36 -18.14 0.09
C VAL A 139 1.65 -19.59 0.49
N PRO A 140 0.91 -20.58 0.01
CA PRO A 140 1.27 -21.98 0.23
C PRO A 140 2.67 -22.28 -0.34
N PRO A 141 3.47 -23.15 0.31
CA PRO A 141 4.82 -23.47 -0.15
C PRO A 141 4.85 -23.94 -1.60
N GLY A 142 5.78 -23.34 -2.38
CA GLY A 142 5.96 -23.69 -3.78
C GLY A 142 4.88 -23.17 -4.72
N GLN A 143 3.93 -22.34 -4.26
CA GLN A 143 2.86 -21.78 -5.09
C GLN A 143 3.04 -20.27 -5.39
N ALA A 144 4.10 -19.66 -4.92
CA ALA A 144 4.40 -18.26 -5.26
C ALA A 144 4.59 -18.11 -6.78
N LEU A 145 3.94 -17.10 -7.34
CA LEU A 145 4.21 -16.68 -8.71
C LEU A 145 5.54 -15.91 -8.76
N HIS A 146 6.21 -15.94 -9.91
CA HIS A 146 7.50 -15.26 -10.10
C HIS A 146 7.49 -14.47 -11.41
N ARG A 147 8.32 -13.43 -11.51
CA ARG A 147 8.55 -12.73 -12.80
C ARG A 147 9.22 -13.62 -13.85
N ARG A 148 9.99 -14.61 -13.42
CA ARG A 148 10.66 -15.59 -14.30
C ARG A 148 9.75 -16.80 -14.53
N GLY A 149 9.92 -17.44 -15.68
CA GLY A 149 9.22 -18.68 -15.98
C GLY A 149 8.47 -18.67 -17.30
N ALA A 150 8.25 -17.50 -17.89
CA ALA A 150 7.68 -17.37 -19.22
C ALA A 150 8.54 -18.06 -20.28
N ARG A 151 7.91 -18.66 -21.29
CA ARG A 151 8.52 -19.43 -22.37
C ARG A 151 8.05 -18.90 -23.72
N ILE A 152 8.83 -19.13 -24.75
CA ILE A 152 8.40 -18.85 -26.13
C ILE A 152 7.12 -19.62 -26.44
N GLY A 153 6.09 -18.92 -26.92
CA GLY A 153 4.77 -19.46 -27.18
C GLY A 153 3.75 -19.26 -26.04
N ASP A 154 4.15 -18.71 -24.89
CA ASP A 154 3.18 -18.30 -23.87
C ASP A 154 2.41 -17.08 -24.32
N GLU A 155 1.13 -17.05 -23.97
CA GLU A 155 0.26 -15.90 -24.17
C GLU A 155 0.52 -14.85 -23.06
N ILE A 156 0.46 -13.56 -23.44
CA ILE A 156 0.59 -12.44 -22.53
C ILE A 156 -0.80 -11.85 -22.26
N TRP A 157 -1.19 -11.87 -20.99
CA TRP A 157 -2.48 -11.34 -20.55
C TRP A 157 -2.28 -10.13 -19.63
N VAL A 158 -3.15 -9.12 -19.78
CA VAL A 158 -3.16 -7.92 -18.95
C VAL A 158 -4.53 -7.76 -18.30
N SER A 159 -4.56 -7.55 -16.99
CA SER A 159 -5.80 -7.26 -16.26
C SER A 159 -6.07 -5.76 -16.23
N GLY A 160 -7.13 -5.32 -16.90
CA GLY A 160 -7.49 -3.91 -17.00
C GLY A 160 -6.80 -3.19 -18.16
N SER A 161 -6.61 -1.87 -18.02
CA SER A 161 -6.08 -1.01 -19.07
C SER A 161 -4.66 -0.57 -18.76
N ILE A 162 -3.79 -0.59 -19.78
CA ILE A 162 -2.43 -0.04 -19.69
C ILE A 162 -2.48 1.46 -19.98
N GLY A 163 -1.78 2.27 -19.13
CA GLY A 163 -1.57 3.69 -19.38
C GLY A 163 -2.54 4.62 -18.65
N ASP A 164 -3.64 4.13 -18.08
CA ASP A 164 -4.64 4.95 -17.37
C ASP A 164 -4.02 5.79 -16.27
N GLY A 165 -3.12 5.23 -15.45
CA GLY A 165 -2.44 5.96 -14.40
C GLY A 165 -1.55 7.10 -14.92
N ALA A 166 -0.81 6.86 -16.00
CA ALA A 166 0.05 7.86 -16.63
C ALA A 166 -0.79 9.00 -17.26
N LEU A 167 -1.90 8.65 -17.94
CA LEU A 167 -2.84 9.63 -18.45
C LEU A 167 -3.53 10.40 -17.34
N GLY A 168 -3.89 9.74 -16.23
CA GLY A 168 -4.48 10.36 -15.05
C GLY A 168 -3.58 11.41 -14.42
N LEU A 169 -2.27 11.15 -14.33
CA LEU A 169 -1.29 12.14 -13.89
C LEU A 169 -1.31 13.39 -14.82
N ARG A 170 -1.37 13.19 -16.13
CA ARG A 170 -1.43 14.30 -17.10
C ARG A 170 -2.71 15.12 -16.98
N VAL A 171 -3.85 14.46 -16.70
CA VAL A 171 -5.12 15.14 -16.39
C VAL A 171 -4.97 16.01 -15.16
N LEU A 172 -4.45 15.46 -14.06
CA LEU A 172 -4.26 16.18 -12.81
C LEU A 172 -3.26 17.34 -12.91
N GLN A 173 -2.29 17.23 -13.81
CA GLN A 173 -1.35 18.31 -14.13
C GLN A 173 -1.92 19.35 -15.11
N GLY A 174 -3.18 19.24 -15.55
CA GLY A 174 -3.77 20.13 -16.54
C GLY A 174 -3.21 19.97 -17.97
N LYS A 175 -2.47 18.90 -18.24
CA LYS A 175 -1.83 18.61 -19.54
C LYS A 175 -2.71 17.79 -20.48
N LEU A 176 -3.82 17.30 -19.98
CA LEU A 176 -4.82 16.53 -20.72
C LEU A 176 -6.21 16.88 -20.18
N ALA A 177 -7.21 16.94 -21.05
CA ALA A 177 -8.59 17.12 -20.62
C ALA A 177 -9.06 15.94 -19.75
N ALA A 178 -9.86 16.23 -18.73
CA ALA A 178 -10.46 15.19 -17.90
C ALA A 178 -11.48 14.39 -18.73
N ASP A 179 -11.54 13.10 -18.45
CA ASP A 179 -12.62 12.25 -18.93
C ASP A 179 -13.91 12.50 -18.14
N ALA A 180 -15.08 12.24 -18.73
CA ALA A 180 -16.39 12.62 -18.19
C ALA A 180 -16.66 12.05 -16.79
N GLU A 181 -16.08 10.91 -16.46
CA GLU A 181 -16.30 10.20 -15.17
C GLU A 181 -15.14 10.37 -14.18
N GLY A 182 -14.07 11.09 -14.54
CA GLY A 182 -12.87 11.23 -13.73
C GLY A 182 -12.13 9.90 -13.51
N HIS A 183 -12.31 8.93 -14.41
CA HIS A 183 -11.71 7.60 -14.33
C HIS A 183 -10.20 7.65 -14.32
N LEU A 184 -9.59 8.42 -15.23
CA LEU A 184 -8.14 8.51 -15.37
C LEU A 184 -7.48 9.08 -14.09
N ALA A 185 -8.02 10.18 -13.55
CA ALA A 185 -7.53 10.77 -12.31
C ALA A 185 -7.64 9.80 -11.14
N ARG A 186 -8.75 9.06 -11.05
CA ARG A 186 -8.96 8.02 -10.04
C ARG A 186 -7.97 6.86 -10.21
N ARG A 187 -7.68 6.41 -11.44
CA ARG A 187 -6.70 5.35 -11.70
C ARG A 187 -5.28 5.73 -11.27
N TYR A 188 -4.89 7.00 -11.41
CA TYR A 188 -3.62 7.49 -10.89
C TYR A 188 -3.58 7.50 -9.36
N ARG A 189 -4.64 7.99 -8.69
CA ARG A 189 -4.69 8.13 -7.24
C ARG A 189 -4.96 6.82 -6.51
N LEU A 190 -5.78 5.96 -7.09
CA LEU A 190 -6.26 4.71 -6.48
C LEU A 190 -6.06 3.54 -7.44
N PRO A 191 -4.84 3.01 -7.58
CA PRO A 191 -4.62 1.77 -8.33
C PRO A 191 -5.44 0.63 -7.72
N GLU A 192 -5.83 -0.35 -8.51
CA GLU A 192 -6.64 -1.48 -8.06
C GLU A 192 -5.76 -2.75 -8.02
N PRO A 193 -5.31 -3.20 -6.85
CA PRO A 193 -4.53 -4.42 -6.71
C PRO A 193 -5.38 -5.65 -7.06
N ARG A 194 -4.83 -6.55 -7.85
CA ARG A 194 -5.54 -7.72 -8.38
C ARG A 194 -5.38 -8.97 -7.50
N LEU A 195 -5.55 -8.84 -6.17
CA LEU A 195 -5.28 -9.91 -5.21
C LEU A 195 -6.02 -11.22 -5.52
N ALA A 196 -7.32 -11.16 -5.76
CA ALA A 196 -8.11 -12.34 -6.07
C ALA A 196 -7.63 -13.03 -7.37
N LEU A 197 -7.29 -12.23 -8.39
CA LEU A 197 -6.73 -12.73 -9.65
C LEU A 197 -5.37 -13.38 -9.41
N GLY A 198 -4.46 -12.72 -8.70
CA GLY A 198 -3.14 -13.26 -8.38
C GLY A 198 -3.23 -14.62 -7.70
N GLN A 199 -4.09 -14.75 -6.69
CA GLN A 199 -4.31 -16.02 -6.00
C GLN A 199 -4.90 -17.10 -6.92
N ALA A 200 -5.83 -16.73 -7.81
CA ALA A 200 -6.43 -17.66 -8.78
C ALA A 200 -5.44 -18.14 -9.86
N LEU A 201 -4.40 -17.36 -10.14
CA LEU A 201 -3.37 -17.68 -11.12
C LEU A 201 -2.30 -18.68 -10.61
N ARG A 202 -2.30 -19.00 -9.32
CA ARG A 202 -1.39 -20.02 -8.76
C ARG A 202 -1.59 -21.36 -9.45
N GLY A 203 -0.50 -21.95 -9.93
CA GLY A 203 -0.54 -23.21 -10.70
C GLY A 203 -1.08 -23.08 -12.14
N VAL A 204 -1.53 -21.90 -12.55
CA VAL A 204 -2.04 -21.61 -13.90
C VAL A 204 -1.02 -20.78 -14.69
N ALA A 205 -0.66 -19.61 -14.17
CA ALA A 205 0.32 -18.74 -14.81
C ALA A 205 1.75 -19.24 -14.58
N ARG A 206 2.59 -19.16 -15.61
CA ARG A 206 4.02 -19.51 -15.52
C ARG A 206 4.87 -18.37 -14.99
N ALA A 207 4.43 -17.12 -15.23
CA ALA A 207 5.05 -15.92 -14.74
C ALA A 207 3.97 -14.86 -14.48
N ALA A 208 4.24 -13.97 -13.54
CA ALA A 208 3.39 -12.81 -13.25
C ALA A 208 4.25 -11.63 -12.80
N MET A 209 3.75 -10.43 -13.03
CA MET A 209 4.30 -9.17 -12.53
C MET A 209 3.16 -8.17 -12.32
N ASP A 210 3.39 -7.15 -11.50
CA ASP A 210 2.51 -6.01 -11.27
C ASP A 210 2.55 -4.97 -12.40
#